data_2d7523436d801ee1f0826992fe49fa7a
#
_entry.id   2d7523436d801ee1f0826992fe49fa7a
#
_cell.length_a   1.000
_cell.length_b   1.000
_cell.length_c   1.000
_cell.angle_alpha   90.00
_cell.angle_beta   90.00
_cell.angle_gamma   90.00
#
_symmetry.space_group_name_H-M   'P 1'
#
loop_
_entity.id
_entity.type
_entity.pdbx_description
1 polymer ?
#
loop_
_entity_poly.entity_id
_entity_poly.type
_entity_poly.pdbx_seq_one_letter_code
_entity_poly.pdbx_strand_id
1 'polypeptide(L)'
;LNIPKVVFNENNQMLYMSRHLIPGSKSTQIKPPHYFKQVCIYAFNKNELLEFVNFGRKGTIEYYEDIEILRFLDIGSKIRVVETMGSSLAVDVPEDVKKVEEAILKINK
;
A
#
# COMPACT_ATOMS: atom_id res chain seq x y z
N LEU A 1 -2.08 -2.26 11.85
CA LEU A 1 -3.41 -2.67 11.37
C LEU A 1 -3.95 -1.79 10.28
N ASN A 2 -3.50 -0.52 10.24
CA ASN A 2 -4.00 0.43 9.24
C ASN A 2 -3.11 0.56 8.01
N ILE A 3 -1.96 -0.10 8.01
CA ILE A 3 -1.07 -0.05 6.85
C ILE A 3 -1.67 -0.91 5.75
N PRO A 4 -1.89 -0.32 4.55
CA PRO A 4 -2.43 -1.10 3.44
C PRO A 4 -1.50 -2.24 3.02
N LYS A 5 -2.11 -3.37 2.72
CA LYS A 5 -1.44 -4.56 2.20
C LYS A 5 -1.64 -4.62 0.70
N VAL A 6 -0.63 -5.07 -0.01
CA VAL A 6 -0.60 -5.10 -1.46
C VAL A 6 -0.59 -6.52 -1.97
N VAL A 7 -1.44 -6.81 -2.94
CA VAL A 7 -1.42 -8.08 -3.66
C VAL A 7 -1.03 -7.79 -5.11
N PHE A 8 -0.09 -8.55 -5.62
CA PHE A 8 0.38 -8.39 -7.00
C PHE A 8 0.56 -9.76 -7.65
N ASN A 9 0.55 -9.75 -8.99
CA ASN A 9 0.68 -10.99 -9.76
C ASN A 9 2.15 -11.35 -9.98
N GLU A 10 2.37 -12.45 -10.70
CA GLU A 10 3.72 -12.96 -10.97
C GLU A 10 4.56 -11.99 -11.83
N ASN A 11 3.92 -11.02 -12.49
CA ASN A 11 4.60 -9.99 -13.27
C ASN A 11 4.82 -8.70 -12.49
N ASN A 12 4.63 -8.74 -11.17
CA ASN A 12 4.78 -7.57 -10.29
C ASN A 12 3.82 -6.43 -10.63
N GLN A 13 2.63 -6.76 -11.12
CA GLN A 13 1.57 -5.78 -11.30
C GLN A 13 0.61 -5.86 -10.14
N MET A 14 0.27 -4.71 -9.56
CA MET A 14 -0.65 -4.66 -8.43
C MET A 14 -2.03 -5.15 -8.86
N LEU A 15 -2.59 -6.07 -8.10
CA LEU A 15 -3.95 -6.56 -8.30
C LEU A 15 -4.92 -5.79 -7.42
N TYR A 16 -4.54 -5.55 -6.18
CA TYR A 16 -5.34 -4.79 -5.25
C TYR A 16 -4.51 -4.36 -4.04
N MET A 17 -5.03 -3.39 -3.31
CA MET A 17 -4.45 -2.91 -2.06
C MET A 17 -5.61 -2.70 -1.08
N SER A 18 -5.46 -3.18 0.14
CA SER A 18 -6.51 -3.09 1.14
C SER A 18 -5.95 -2.87 2.54
N ARG A 19 -6.74 -2.22 3.37
CA ARG A 19 -6.42 -2.09 4.80
C ARG A 19 -6.61 -3.39 5.54
N HIS A 20 -7.39 -4.32 4.98
CA HIS A 20 -7.54 -5.67 5.52
C HIS A 20 -6.35 -6.54 5.14
N LEU A 21 -6.24 -7.68 5.83
CA LEU A 21 -5.21 -8.67 5.50
C LEU A 21 -5.59 -9.38 4.20
N ILE A 22 -4.80 -9.16 3.17
CA ILE A 22 -4.92 -9.84 1.89
C ILE A 22 -3.56 -10.39 1.47
N PRO A 23 -3.46 -11.55 0.80
CA PRO A 23 -4.55 -12.43 0.42
C PRO A 23 -5.10 -13.21 1.62
N GLY A 24 -6.34 -13.69 1.48
CA GLY A 24 -6.92 -14.61 2.45
C GLY A 24 -6.38 -16.02 2.28
N SER A 25 -6.59 -16.86 3.29
CA SER A 25 -6.22 -18.27 3.24
C SER A 25 -7.48 -19.12 3.52
N LYS A 26 -7.64 -20.18 2.75
CA LYS A 26 -8.79 -21.06 2.86
C LYS A 26 -8.79 -21.88 4.16
N SER A 27 -7.61 -22.20 4.66
CA SER A 27 -7.48 -23.15 5.77
C SER A 27 -6.36 -22.73 6.70
N THR A 28 -6.57 -22.93 8.01
CA THR A 28 -5.53 -22.71 9.02
C THR A 28 -4.38 -23.73 8.93
N GLN A 29 -4.57 -24.81 8.19
CA GLN A 29 -3.53 -25.81 7.96
C GLN A 29 -2.54 -25.41 6.89
N ILE A 30 -2.87 -24.39 6.08
CA ILE A 30 -1.97 -23.84 5.07
C ILE A 30 -1.09 -22.79 5.74
N LYS A 31 0.21 -22.79 5.40
CA LYS A 31 1.12 -21.78 5.89
C LYS A 31 0.54 -20.38 5.62
N PRO A 32 0.56 -19.45 6.61
CA PRO A 32 0.04 -18.11 6.40
C PRO A 32 0.71 -17.41 5.22
N PRO A 33 -0.03 -16.61 4.44
CA PRO A 33 0.54 -15.87 3.34
C PRO A 33 1.61 -14.88 3.82
N HIS A 34 2.56 -14.61 2.94
CA HIS A 34 3.46 -13.48 3.16
C HIS A 34 2.70 -12.20 2.81
N TYR A 35 2.60 -11.27 3.76
CA TYR A 35 1.90 -10.02 3.55
C TYR A 35 2.90 -8.93 3.15
N PHE A 36 2.58 -8.20 2.08
CA PHE A 36 3.38 -7.06 1.62
C PHE A 36 2.70 -5.77 2.01
N LYS A 37 3.46 -4.83 2.54
CA LYS A 37 2.95 -3.54 3.01
C LYS A 37 3.30 -2.44 2.03
N GLN A 38 2.43 -1.46 1.92
CA GLN A 38 2.67 -0.25 1.17
C GLN A 38 3.77 0.59 1.83
N VAL A 39 4.67 1.17 1.02
CA VAL A 39 5.70 2.10 1.50
C VAL A 39 5.34 3.56 1.21
N CYS A 40 4.30 3.81 0.43
CA CYS A 40 3.81 5.15 0.07
C CYS A 40 4.80 5.98 -0.75
N ILE A 41 5.58 5.33 -1.60
CA ILE A 41 6.46 6.00 -2.56
C ILE A 41 5.99 5.59 -3.95
N TYR A 42 5.64 6.60 -4.77
CA TYR A 42 5.07 6.37 -6.10
C TYR A 42 5.81 7.18 -7.14
N ALA A 43 5.91 6.64 -8.35
CA ALA A 43 6.46 7.34 -9.50
C ALA A 43 5.45 7.30 -10.65
N PHE A 44 5.23 8.42 -11.30
CA PHE A 44 4.27 8.55 -12.38
C PHE A 44 4.88 9.32 -13.54
N ASN A 45 4.48 8.99 -14.76
CA ASN A 45 4.75 9.88 -15.88
C ASN A 45 3.63 10.94 -15.98
N LYS A 46 3.85 11.95 -16.80
CA LYS A 46 2.91 13.06 -16.95
C LYS A 46 1.53 12.61 -17.41
N ASN A 47 1.48 11.67 -18.35
CA ASN A 47 0.21 11.20 -18.90
C ASN A 47 -0.62 10.47 -17.86
N GLU A 48 0.01 9.67 -17.02
CA GLU A 48 -0.66 8.97 -15.92
C GLU A 48 -1.26 9.95 -14.94
N LEU A 49 -0.52 11.00 -14.58
CA LEU A 49 -1.02 12.04 -13.68
C LEU A 49 -2.19 12.81 -14.29
N LEU A 50 -2.14 13.06 -15.60
CA LEU A 50 -3.25 13.72 -16.29
C LEU A 50 -4.50 12.85 -16.30
N GLU A 51 -4.39 11.55 -16.51
CA GLU A 51 -5.52 10.63 -16.42
C GLU A 51 -6.16 10.66 -15.03
N PHE A 52 -5.32 10.66 -13.99
CA PHE A 52 -5.79 10.74 -12.61
C PHE A 52 -6.57 12.04 -12.36
N VAL A 53 -6.02 13.18 -12.79
CA VAL A 53 -6.65 14.48 -12.61
C VAL A 53 -7.93 14.59 -13.44
N ASN A 54 -7.91 14.13 -14.69
CA ASN A 54 -9.05 14.24 -15.58
C ASN A 54 -10.22 13.34 -15.16
N PHE A 55 -9.96 12.29 -14.41
CA PHE A 55 -11.03 11.47 -13.83
C PHE A 55 -11.92 12.30 -12.88
N GLY A 56 -11.34 13.28 -12.20
CA GLY A 56 -12.04 14.35 -11.52
C GLY A 56 -12.82 13.99 -10.27
N ARG A 57 -12.70 12.75 -9.79
CA ARG A 57 -13.40 12.31 -8.57
C ARG A 57 -12.67 11.11 -7.96
N LYS A 58 -13.02 10.75 -6.74
CA LYS A 58 -12.54 9.50 -6.16
C LYS A 58 -13.14 8.31 -6.92
N GLY A 59 -12.34 7.28 -7.13
CA GLY A 59 -12.84 6.02 -7.65
C GLY A 59 -13.64 5.27 -6.60
N THR A 60 -14.41 4.29 -7.01
CA THR A 60 -15.27 3.52 -6.10
C THR A 60 -14.47 2.75 -5.06
N ILE A 61 -13.43 2.02 -5.48
CA ILE A 61 -12.62 1.26 -4.54
C ILE A 61 -11.74 2.19 -3.71
N GLU A 62 -11.25 3.27 -4.30
CA GLU A 62 -10.53 4.31 -3.57
C GLU A 62 -11.38 4.87 -2.42
N TYR A 63 -12.64 5.12 -2.70
CA TYR A 63 -13.56 5.69 -1.73
C TYR A 63 -13.73 4.77 -0.51
N TYR A 64 -13.92 3.47 -0.75
CA TYR A 64 -14.15 2.53 0.35
C TYR A 64 -12.90 2.25 1.16
N GLU A 65 -11.76 2.10 0.52
CA GLU A 65 -10.51 1.80 1.23
C GLU A 65 -9.82 3.06 1.75
N ASP A 66 -10.18 4.22 1.21
CA ASP A 66 -9.50 5.49 1.46
C ASP A 66 -7.99 5.39 1.17
N ILE A 67 -7.68 4.81 0.01
CA ILE A 67 -6.32 4.65 -0.50
C ILE A 67 -6.27 5.25 -1.89
N GLU A 68 -5.58 6.39 -2.02
CA GLU A 68 -5.62 7.22 -3.22
C GLU A 68 -5.07 6.52 -4.47
N ILE A 69 -4.03 5.70 -4.32
CA ILE A 69 -3.43 4.98 -5.44
C ILE A 69 -4.43 4.04 -6.14
N LEU A 70 -5.47 3.61 -5.43
CA LEU A 70 -6.48 2.73 -6.01
C LEU A 70 -7.29 3.40 -7.12
N ARG A 71 -7.28 4.74 -7.20
CA ARG A 71 -7.93 5.45 -8.31
C ARG A 71 -7.37 5.00 -9.66
N PHE A 72 -6.07 4.72 -9.73
CA PHE A 72 -5.47 4.21 -10.97
C PHE A 72 -6.05 2.86 -11.38
N LEU A 73 -6.34 1.99 -10.43
CA LEU A 73 -7.01 0.72 -10.72
C LEU A 73 -8.46 0.94 -11.16
N ASP A 74 -9.17 1.88 -10.54
CA ASP A 74 -10.52 2.25 -10.96
C ASP A 74 -10.56 2.76 -12.41
N ILE A 75 -9.52 3.47 -12.83
CA ILE A 75 -9.39 3.99 -14.20
C ILE A 75 -9.02 2.88 -15.19
N GLY A 76 -8.47 1.76 -14.68
CA GLY A 76 -8.01 0.67 -15.53
C GLY A 76 -6.52 0.73 -15.85
N SER A 77 -5.77 1.58 -15.15
CA SER A 77 -4.32 1.67 -15.31
C SER A 77 -3.62 0.51 -14.61
N LYS A 78 -2.45 0.17 -15.13
CA LYS A 78 -1.61 -0.86 -14.51
C LYS A 78 -0.60 -0.21 -13.58
N ILE A 79 -0.42 -0.82 -12.40
CA ILE A 79 0.53 -0.34 -11.40
C ILE A 79 1.58 -1.43 -11.20
N ARG A 80 2.83 -1.07 -11.44
CA ARG A 80 3.95 -1.98 -11.17
C ARG A 80 4.42 -1.79 -9.74
N VAL A 81 4.67 -2.89 -9.05
CA VAL A 81 5.20 -2.85 -7.69
C VAL A 81 6.65 -3.28 -7.67
N VAL A 82 7.41 -2.68 -6.76
CA VAL A 82 8.82 -3.02 -6.53
C VAL A 82 8.99 -3.30 -5.06
N GLU A 83 9.51 -4.48 -4.74
CA GLU A 83 9.76 -4.84 -3.36
C GLU A 83 11.00 -4.10 -2.85
N THR A 84 10.89 -3.54 -1.66
CA THR A 84 12.00 -2.88 -0.98
C THR A 84 12.27 -3.55 0.34
N MET A 85 13.48 -3.38 0.84
CA MET A 85 13.86 -3.88 2.17
C MET A 85 13.89 -2.73 3.16
N GLY A 86 13.50 -3.03 4.39
CA GLY A 86 13.49 -2.06 5.46
C GLY A 86 12.17 -2.03 6.20
N SER A 87 12.17 -1.36 7.32
CA SER A 87 10.96 -1.13 8.10
C SER A 87 10.76 0.36 8.30
N SER A 88 9.57 0.85 8.01
CA SER A 88 9.18 2.23 8.28
C SER A 88 8.05 2.24 9.30
N LEU A 89 8.01 3.28 10.11
CA LEU A 89 6.96 3.49 11.08
C LEU A 89 6.25 4.78 10.76
N ALA A 90 4.91 4.73 10.76
CA ALA A 90 4.08 5.89 10.51
C ALA A 90 3.83 6.64 11.83
N VAL A 91 3.69 7.97 11.72
CA VAL A 91 3.28 8.81 12.83
C VAL A 91 1.92 9.40 12.46
N ASP A 92 0.85 8.74 12.91
CA ASP A 92 -0.52 9.17 12.62
C ASP A 92 -1.24 9.70 13.87
N VAL A 93 -0.83 9.20 15.03
CA VAL A 93 -1.40 9.60 16.34
C VAL A 93 -0.24 9.89 17.31
N PRO A 94 -0.49 10.64 18.40
CA PRO A 94 0.60 11.01 19.34
C PRO A 94 1.38 9.83 19.92
N GLU A 95 0.74 8.68 20.10
CA GLU A 95 1.40 7.48 20.62
C GLU A 95 2.48 6.95 19.69
N ASP A 96 2.36 7.21 18.39
CA ASP A 96 3.32 6.75 17.39
C ASP A 96 4.65 7.48 17.47
N VAL A 97 4.67 8.70 18.03
CA VAL A 97 5.90 9.48 18.20
C VAL A 97 6.91 8.72 19.04
N LYS A 98 6.45 8.15 20.15
CA LYS A 98 7.32 7.37 21.03
C LYS A 98 7.89 6.14 20.36
N LYS A 99 7.07 5.44 19.57
CA LYS A 99 7.52 4.25 18.82
C LYS A 99 8.60 4.61 17.80
N VAL A 100 8.43 5.74 17.12
CA VAL A 100 9.40 6.20 16.14
C VAL A 100 10.70 6.63 16.82
N GLU A 101 10.60 7.36 17.94
CA GLU A 101 11.78 7.75 18.71
C GLU A 101 12.60 6.54 19.18
N GLU A 102 11.94 5.51 19.69
CA GLU A 102 12.60 4.29 20.13
C GLU A 102 13.28 3.57 18.96
N ALA A 103 12.63 3.54 17.78
CA ALA A 103 13.20 2.94 16.59
C ALA A 103 14.45 3.69 16.11
N ILE A 104 14.41 5.03 16.14
CA ILE A 104 15.56 5.87 15.77
C ILE A 104 16.73 5.65 16.71
N LEU A 105 16.48 5.54 18.01
CA LEU A 105 17.53 5.27 19.00
C LEU A 105 18.20 3.92 18.77
N LYS A 106 17.47 2.92 18.33
CA LYS A 106 18.03 1.62 18.00
C LYS A 106 18.93 1.66 16.77
N ILE A 107 18.58 2.46 15.77
CA ILE A 107 19.38 2.62 14.56
C ILE A 107 20.70 3.33 14.85
N ASN A 108 20.69 4.30 15.76
CA ASN A 108 21.86 5.11 16.09
C ASN A 108 22.82 4.45 17.10
N LYS A 109 22.51 3.25 17.52
CA LYS A 109 23.39 2.44 18.35
C LYS A 109 24.19 1.49 17.50
#